data_62229e5efa677fc7eb6f3ea2cc716a9f
#
_entry.id   62229e5efa677fc7eb6f3ea2cc716a9f
#
_cell.length_a   1.000
_cell.length_b   1.000
_cell.length_c   1.000
_cell.angle_alpha   90.00
_cell.angle_beta   90.00
_cell.angle_gamma   90.00
#
_symmetry.space_group_name_H-M   'P 1'
#
loop_
_entity.id
_entity.type
_entity.pdbx_description
1 polymer ?
#
loop_
_entity_poly.entity_id
_entity_poly.type
_entity_poly.pdbx_seq_one_letter_code
_entity_poly.pdbx_strand_id
1 'polypeptide(L)'
;ASLQAGPEAGYRPVTPRLEDAFIALLGGGPGGDSTLAALMPDHHSTLQQGPVIEAQGLTKRFGDFTATDQVSFTVQRGEIFGLLGPNGAGKSTTFKMECGLLRPSAGQAKVMGYSLSKSPGKARQQLGYMAQKFSLYGNLSVEQNLRFFSGVYGLRGRAQNEKIARMSDAFGLKSIARHAADELPLGYKQRLALACSLMHEPDILFLDEPTSGVDPLTRREFWLHINSMVD
;
A
#
# COMPACT_ATOMS: atom_id res chain seq x y z
N ALA A 1 -22.37 -15.87 18.10
CA ALA A 1 -21.81 -16.96 17.28
C ALA A 1 -20.30 -16.92 17.46
N SER A 2 -19.73 -17.90 18.17
CA SER A 2 -18.30 -18.06 18.36
C SER A 2 -17.68 -18.53 17.03
N LEU A 3 -16.79 -17.75 16.47
CA LEU A 3 -15.87 -18.19 15.41
C LEU A 3 -14.92 -19.22 16.05
N GLN A 4 -15.23 -20.50 15.93
CA GLN A 4 -14.30 -21.57 16.21
C GLN A 4 -13.40 -21.74 14.99
N ALA A 5 -12.22 -21.09 15.03
CA ALA A 5 -11.11 -21.49 14.18
C ALA A 5 -10.62 -22.86 14.66
N GLY A 6 -10.48 -23.83 13.75
CA GLY A 6 -9.96 -25.14 14.05
C GLY A 6 -8.52 -25.11 14.59
N PRO A 7 -8.06 -26.16 15.32
CA PRO A 7 -6.81 -26.16 16.08
C PRO A 7 -5.51 -26.16 15.25
N GLU A 8 -5.57 -26.10 13.94
CA GLU A 8 -4.36 -26.26 13.08
C GLU A 8 -3.67 -24.96 12.64
N ALA A 9 -4.22 -23.77 12.94
CA ALA A 9 -3.73 -22.51 12.39
C ALA A 9 -2.92 -21.63 13.36
N GLY A 10 -2.47 -22.11 14.51
CA GLY A 10 -1.62 -21.33 15.43
C GLY A 10 -2.26 -20.06 16.01
N TYR A 11 -3.55 -19.84 15.81
CA TYR A 11 -4.28 -18.68 16.34
C TYR A 11 -4.58 -18.85 17.82
N ARG A 12 -4.27 -17.84 18.63
CA ARG A 12 -4.70 -17.78 20.03
C ARG A 12 -5.98 -16.97 20.13
N PRO A 13 -7.02 -17.45 20.85
CA PRO A 13 -8.20 -16.66 21.15
C PRO A 13 -7.76 -15.37 21.88
N VAL A 14 -8.20 -14.23 21.41
CA VAL A 14 -8.02 -12.94 22.08
C VAL A 14 -9.38 -12.43 22.54
N THR A 15 -9.37 -11.60 23.61
CA THR A 15 -10.60 -10.94 24.06
C THR A 15 -11.10 -10.03 22.94
N PRO A 16 -12.40 -10.15 22.53
CA PRO A 16 -12.97 -9.30 21.49
C PRO A 16 -12.82 -7.82 21.86
N ARG A 17 -12.44 -7.00 20.89
CA ARG A 17 -12.36 -5.54 21.05
C ARG A 17 -13.72 -4.92 20.74
N LEU A 18 -13.90 -3.65 21.11
CA LEU A 18 -15.11 -2.89 20.76
C LEU A 18 -15.37 -2.87 19.24
N GLU A 19 -14.30 -2.82 18.45
CA GLU A 19 -14.37 -2.90 16.98
C GLU A 19 -14.96 -4.22 16.49
N ASP A 20 -14.60 -5.34 17.10
CA ASP A 20 -15.13 -6.67 16.75
C ASP A 20 -16.62 -6.78 17.07
N ALA A 21 -17.04 -6.21 18.21
CA ALA A 21 -18.45 -6.13 18.59
C ALA A 21 -19.24 -5.23 17.62
N PHE A 22 -18.68 -4.11 17.20
CA PHE A 22 -19.28 -3.20 16.24
C PHE A 22 -19.47 -3.87 14.85
N ILE A 23 -18.47 -4.58 14.38
CA ILE A 23 -18.54 -5.35 13.12
C ILE A 23 -19.59 -6.46 13.21
N ALA A 24 -19.66 -7.16 14.34
CA ALA A 24 -20.66 -8.21 14.56
C ALA A 24 -22.11 -7.65 14.55
N LEU A 25 -22.32 -6.46 15.14
CA LEU A 25 -23.61 -5.76 15.14
C LEU A 25 -24.04 -5.29 13.74
N LEU A 26 -23.10 -4.97 12.87
CA LEU A 26 -23.36 -4.59 11.48
C LEU A 26 -23.57 -5.79 10.54
N GLY A 27 -23.70 -7.01 11.07
CA GLY A 27 -23.95 -8.22 10.27
C GLY A 27 -22.71 -8.96 9.81
N GLY A 28 -21.57 -8.67 10.42
CA GLY A 28 -20.26 -9.22 10.05
C GLY A 28 -19.50 -8.33 9.08
N GLY A 29 -18.25 -8.68 8.83
CA GLY A 29 -17.44 -7.96 7.84
C GLY A 29 -17.88 -8.29 6.41
N PRO A 30 -17.44 -7.52 5.42
CA PRO A 30 -17.70 -7.81 4.03
C PRO A 30 -17.27 -9.25 3.75
N GLY A 31 -18.23 -10.10 3.41
CA GLY A 31 -17.98 -11.44 2.90
C GLY A 31 -17.76 -11.32 1.40
N GLY A 32 -16.72 -11.94 0.88
CA GLY A 32 -16.47 -12.01 -0.55
C GLY A 32 -14.98 -12.08 -0.85
N ASP A 33 -14.65 -12.73 -1.97
CA ASP A 33 -13.30 -12.75 -2.50
C ASP A 33 -12.98 -11.38 -3.09
N SER A 34 -11.76 -10.89 -2.80
CA SER A 34 -11.29 -9.65 -3.41
C SER A 34 -11.03 -9.87 -4.91
N THR A 35 -11.66 -9.07 -5.75
CA THR A 35 -11.38 -9.07 -7.20
C THR A 35 -9.99 -8.51 -7.54
N LEU A 36 -9.25 -8.00 -6.55
CA LEU A 36 -7.95 -7.38 -6.76
C LEU A 36 -6.85 -8.40 -7.08
N ALA A 37 -6.91 -9.60 -6.54
CA ALA A 37 -5.98 -10.67 -6.90
C ALA A 37 -5.97 -10.91 -8.42
N ALA A 38 -7.13 -10.87 -9.07
CA ALA A 38 -7.26 -11.01 -10.52
C ALA A 38 -6.74 -9.80 -11.32
N LEU A 39 -6.43 -8.68 -10.67
CA LEU A 39 -5.88 -7.49 -11.33
C LEU A 39 -4.36 -7.43 -11.31
N MET A 40 -3.74 -8.20 -10.41
CA MET A 40 -2.28 -8.31 -10.36
C MET A 40 -1.84 -9.38 -11.38
N PRO A 41 -0.81 -9.13 -12.18
CA PRO A 41 -0.26 -10.17 -13.04
C PRO A 41 0.25 -11.32 -12.17
N ASP A 42 0.07 -12.56 -12.68
CA ASP A 42 0.67 -13.75 -12.07
C ASP A 42 2.20 -13.64 -12.09
N HIS A 43 2.78 -13.04 -11.05
CA HIS A 43 4.22 -12.93 -10.87
C HIS A 43 4.88 -14.25 -10.46
N HIS A 44 4.14 -15.37 -10.49
CA HIS A 44 4.66 -16.69 -10.14
C HIS A 44 5.73 -17.23 -11.10
N SER A 45 6.05 -16.57 -12.19
CA SER A 45 6.83 -17.21 -13.27
C SER A 45 8.22 -16.65 -13.57
N THR A 46 8.81 -15.77 -12.77
CA THR A 46 10.23 -15.40 -12.98
C THR A 46 11.01 -15.24 -11.67
N LEU A 47 11.41 -16.35 -11.08
CA LEU A 47 12.74 -16.74 -10.61
C LEU A 47 13.77 -15.61 -10.27
N GLN A 48 13.43 -14.62 -9.50
CA GLN A 48 14.42 -13.98 -8.66
C GLN A 48 14.19 -14.40 -7.22
N GLN A 49 14.86 -15.49 -6.84
CA GLN A 49 15.01 -15.87 -5.43
C GLN A 49 15.83 -14.78 -4.74
N GLY A 50 15.30 -14.23 -3.65
CA GLY A 50 16.00 -13.22 -2.87
C GLY A 50 15.07 -12.14 -2.32
N PRO A 51 15.58 -11.30 -1.42
CA PRO A 51 14.81 -10.23 -0.83
C PRO A 51 14.40 -9.20 -1.87
N VAL A 52 13.15 -8.75 -1.79
CA VAL A 52 12.61 -7.66 -2.63
C VAL A 52 13.00 -6.29 -2.09
N ILE A 53 13.24 -6.19 -0.77
CA ILE A 53 13.77 -5.00 -0.10
C ILE A 53 14.97 -5.41 0.75
N GLU A 54 16.06 -4.65 0.64
CA GLU A 54 17.24 -4.75 1.49
C GLU A 54 17.57 -3.37 2.06
N ALA A 55 17.50 -3.20 3.37
CA ALA A 55 17.97 -2.05 4.11
C ALA A 55 19.22 -2.43 4.91
N GLN A 56 20.29 -1.66 4.79
CA GLN A 56 21.55 -1.91 5.48
C GLN A 56 22.07 -0.63 6.13
N GLY A 57 22.04 -0.57 7.45
CA GLY A 57 22.56 0.53 8.26
C GLY A 57 21.94 1.89 7.92
N LEU A 58 20.65 1.91 7.55
CA LEU A 58 19.99 3.16 7.15
C LEU A 58 19.95 4.15 8.29
N THR A 59 20.59 5.30 8.05
CA THR A 59 20.65 6.40 9.01
C THR A 59 20.19 7.67 8.33
N LYS A 60 19.35 8.45 9.01
CA LYS A 60 18.93 9.79 8.58
C LYS A 60 19.12 10.80 9.68
N ARG A 61 19.91 11.83 9.37
CA ARG A 61 20.16 13.00 10.22
C ARG A 61 19.59 14.25 9.58
N PHE A 62 19.01 15.11 10.39
CA PHE A 62 18.56 16.46 10.04
C PHE A 62 19.26 17.44 10.99
N GLY A 63 20.38 18.02 10.55
CA GLY A 63 21.30 18.73 11.44
C GLY A 63 21.79 17.81 12.56
N ASP A 64 21.60 18.21 13.81
CA ASP A 64 22.00 17.45 14.98
C ASP A 64 20.98 16.36 15.40
N PHE A 65 19.78 16.38 14.80
CA PHE A 65 18.74 15.39 15.12
C PHE A 65 18.88 14.15 14.25
N THR A 66 18.97 12.98 14.89
CA THR A 66 18.96 11.67 14.22
C THR A 66 17.56 11.09 14.26
N ALA A 67 16.89 11.08 13.09
CA ALA A 67 15.52 10.56 12.95
C ALA A 67 15.47 9.04 12.81
N THR A 68 16.52 8.45 12.25
CA THR A 68 16.67 6.99 12.05
C THR A 68 18.14 6.65 12.19
N ASP A 69 18.48 5.62 12.96
CA ASP A 69 19.86 5.24 13.21
C ASP A 69 20.10 3.75 12.95
N GLN A 70 20.98 3.45 12.00
CA GLN A 70 21.50 2.12 11.63
C GLN A 70 20.42 1.03 11.43
N VAL A 71 19.26 1.38 10.90
CA VAL A 71 18.17 0.42 10.67
C VAL A 71 18.55 -0.54 9.54
N SER A 72 18.41 -1.84 9.81
CA SER A 72 18.69 -2.91 8.85
C SER A 72 17.58 -3.95 8.89
N PHE A 73 17.06 -4.32 7.72
CA PHE A 73 16.09 -5.41 7.56
C PHE A 73 16.02 -5.86 6.10
N THR A 74 15.38 -6.99 5.88
CA THR A 74 15.07 -7.52 4.55
C THR A 74 13.60 -7.89 4.49
N VAL A 75 12.98 -7.76 3.31
CA VAL A 75 11.62 -8.21 3.03
C VAL A 75 11.67 -9.20 1.88
N GLN A 76 11.01 -10.33 2.04
CA GLN A 76 10.94 -11.37 1.02
C GLN A 76 9.74 -11.15 0.09
N ARG A 77 9.76 -11.78 -1.08
CA ARG A 77 8.59 -11.78 -1.99
C ARG A 77 7.41 -12.47 -1.31
N GLY A 78 6.20 -11.92 -1.47
CA GLY A 78 4.99 -12.45 -0.84
C GLY A 78 4.90 -12.18 0.67
N GLU A 79 5.74 -11.31 1.23
CA GLU A 79 5.73 -10.97 2.65
C GLU A 79 4.99 -9.65 2.90
N ILE A 80 4.09 -9.65 3.88
CA ILE A 80 3.55 -8.41 4.46
C ILE A 80 4.43 -8.01 5.63
N PHE A 81 5.26 -7.00 5.43
CA PHE A 81 6.18 -6.49 6.44
C PHE A 81 5.65 -5.22 7.12
N GLY A 82 5.59 -5.22 8.44
CA GLY A 82 5.09 -4.09 9.24
C GLY A 82 6.18 -3.38 10.06
N LEU A 83 6.35 -2.07 9.84
CA LEU A 83 7.16 -1.20 10.68
C LEU A 83 6.30 -0.65 11.82
N LEU A 84 6.50 -1.17 13.03
CA LEU A 84 5.77 -0.78 14.24
C LEU A 84 6.64 0.09 15.16
N GLY A 85 6.01 0.98 15.91
CA GLY A 85 6.70 1.83 16.87
C GLY A 85 5.91 3.09 17.22
N PRO A 86 6.28 3.82 18.28
CA PRO A 86 5.62 5.05 18.69
C PRO A 86 5.76 6.16 17.63
N ASN A 87 4.95 7.22 17.77
CA ASN A 87 5.12 8.42 16.94
C ASN A 87 6.50 9.05 17.21
N GLY A 88 7.17 9.48 16.14
CA GLY A 88 8.53 10.00 16.23
C GLY A 88 9.65 8.94 16.17
N ALA A 89 9.33 7.64 16.16
CA ALA A 89 10.35 6.56 16.09
C ALA A 89 11.04 6.42 14.70
N GLY A 90 10.85 7.36 13.77
CA GLY A 90 11.51 7.33 12.48
C GLY A 90 10.85 6.45 11.41
N LYS A 91 9.67 5.84 11.68
CA LYS A 91 8.97 4.95 10.73
C LYS A 91 8.81 5.57 9.34
N SER A 92 8.10 6.70 9.25
CA SER A 92 7.88 7.38 7.97
C SER A 92 9.18 7.89 7.32
N THR A 93 10.22 8.18 8.12
CA THR A 93 11.56 8.53 7.61
C THR A 93 12.20 7.32 6.95
N THR A 94 12.16 6.16 7.59
CA THR A 94 12.66 4.89 7.03
C THR A 94 11.90 4.53 5.75
N PHE A 95 10.57 4.59 5.78
CA PHE A 95 9.73 4.38 4.59
C PHE A 95 10.11 5.29 3.42
N LYS A 96 10.27 6.59 3.66
CA LYS A 96 10.67 7.53 2.61
C LYS A 96 12.06 7.25 2.05
N MET A 97 12.97 6.73 2.86
CA MET A 97 14.29 6.30 2.38
C MET A 97 14.16 5.06 1.48
N GLU A 98 13.35 4.07 1.86
CA GLU A 98 13.09 2.85 1.08
C GLU A 98 12.33 3.12 -0.23
N CYS A 99 11.47 4.14 -0.25
CA CYS A 99 10.80 4.57 -1.49
C CYS A 99 11.69 5.46 -2.38
N GLY A 100 12.92 5.78 -1.95
CA GLY A 100 13.79 6.72 -2.64
C GLY A 100 13.28 8.17 -2.67
N LEU A 101 12.33 8.51 -1.79
CA LEU A 101 11.81 9.87 -1.61
C LEU A 101 12.70 10.71 -0.71
N LEU A 102 13.53 10.07 0.11
CA LEU A 102 14.47 10.70 1.02
C LEU A 102 15.84 10.03 0.91
N ARG A 103 16.88 10.81 0.66
CA ARG A 103 18.23 10.27 0.63
C ARG A 103 18.73 9.99 2.04
N PRO A 104 19.24 8.78 2.34
CA PRO A 104 19.85 8.47 3.62
C PRO A 104 21.11 9.30 3.83
N SER A 105 21.46 9.60 5.09
CA SER A 105 22.74 10.22 5.48
C SER A 105 23.86 9.19 5.52
N ALA A 106 23.54 7.92 5.86
CA ALA A 106 24.44 6.77 5.80
C ALA A 106 23.64 5.50 5.54
N GLY A 107 24.32 4.41 5.20
CA GLY A 107 23.72 3.15 4.83
C GLY A 107 23.25 3.10 3.38
N GLN A 108 22.61 2.02 3.00
CA GLN A 108 22.12 1.80 1.64
C GLN A 108 20.81 1.00 1.65
N ALA A 109 20.01 1.24 0.61
CA ALA A 109 18.81 0.48 0.35
C ALA A 109 18.77 -0.02 -1.09
N LYS A 110 18.22 -1.22 -1.29
CA LYS A 110 17.92 -1.79 -2.59
C LYS A 110 16.48 -2.25 -2.65
N VAL A 111 15.89 -2.12 -3.81
CA VAL A 111 14.55 -2.55 -4.17
C VAL A 111 14.64 -3.40 -5.42
N MET A 112 14.17 -4.64 -5.37
CA MET A 112 14.30 -5.60 -6.46
C MET A 112 15.75 -5.68 -7.01
N GLY A 113 16.76 -5.65 -6.12
CA GLY A 113 18.17 -5.62 -6.46
C GLY A 113 18.69 -4.27 -6.99
N TYR A 114 17.81 -3.30 -7.31
CA TYR A 114 18.23 -1.97 -7.76
C TYR A 114 18.59 -1.06 -6.58
N SER A 115 19.80 -0.53 -6.58
CA SER A 115 20.23 0.44 -5.58
C SER A 115 19.47 1.77 -5.72
N LEU A 116 18.83 2.22 -4.64
CA LEU A 116 18.14 3.51 -4.60
C LEU A 116 19.06 4.72 -4.79
N SER A 117 20.36 4.57 -4.51
CA SER A 117 21.34 5.63 -4.73
C SER A 117 21.89 5.65 -6.16
N LYS A 118 22.06 4.47 -6.79
CA LYS A 118 22.70 4.34 -8.12
C LYS A 118 21.68 4.28 -9.26
N SER A 119 20.51 3.68 -9.04
CA SER A 119 19.49 3.44 -10.05
C SER A 119 18.09 3.79 -9.53
N PRO A 120 17.85 5.01 -9.01
CA PRO A 120 16.61 5.37 -8.34
C PRO A 120 15.38 5.30 -9.26
N GLY A 121 15.53 5.55 -10.54
CA GLY A 121 14.45 5.47 -11.52
C GLY A 121 13.92 4.04 -11.68
N LYS A 122 14.82 3.06 -11.86
CA LYS A 122 14.47 1.65 -11.99
C LYS A 122 13.84 1.11 -10.70
N ALA A 123 14.42 1.43 -9.55
CA ALA A 123 13.88 1.03 -8.25
C ALA A 123 12.46 1.58 -8.05
N ARG A 124 12.20 2.86 -8.35
CA ARG A 124 10.88 3.49 -8.18
C ARG A 124 9.81 2.96 -9.13
N GLN A 125 10.19 2.45 -10.29
CA GLN A 125 9.24 1.80 -11.20
C GLN A 125 8.66 0.50 -10.63
N GLN A 126 9.37 -0.14 -9.69
CA GLN A 126 8.92 -1.36 -9.01
C GLN A 126 8.03 -1.08 -7.80
N LEU A 127 7.84 0.20 -7.44
CA LEU A 127 7.19 0.61 -6.20
C LEU A 127 5.86 1.30 -6.45
N GLY A 128 4.82 0.83 -5.77
CA GLY A 128 3.64 1.63 -5.45
C GLY A 128 3.81 2.29 -4.08
N TYR A 129 3.42 3.54 -3.94
CA TYR A 129 3.48 4.25 -2.67
C TYR A 129 2.18 4.97 -2.36
N MET A 130 1.62 4.64 -1.20
CA MET A 130 0.46 5.33 -0.64
C MET A 130 0.90 6.10 0.61
N ALA A 131 0.89 7.43 0.53
CA ALA A 131 1.28 8.30 1.63
C ALA A 131 0.18 8.41 2.69
N GLN A 132 0.56 8.65 3.94
CA GLN A 132 -0.32 8.88 5.07
C GLN A 132 -1.30 10.05 4.83
N LYS A 133 -0.82 11.15 4.26
CA LYS A 133 -1.67 12.28 3.88
C LYS A 133 -2.19 12.07 2.46
N PHE A 134 -3.45 12.46 2.25
CA PHE A 134 -4.07 12.45 0.94
C PHE A 134 -3.19 13.21 -0.07
N SER A 135 -2.50 12.47 -0.93
CA SER A 135 -1.48 12.97 -1.86
C SER A 135 -1.98 13.09 -3.30
N LEU A 136 -3.30 12.91 -3.51
CA LEU A 136 -3.93 13.03 -4.81
C LEU A 136 -4.30 14.50 -5.11
N TYR A 137 -4.58 14.78 -6.37
CA TYR A 137 -5.02 16.09 -6.80
C TYR A 137 -6.50 16.29 -6.42
N GLY A 138 -6.75 17.05 -5.34
CA GLY A 138 -8.07 17.22 -4.77
C GLY A 138 -9.07 17.85 -5.73
N ASN A 139 -8.61 18.81 -6.55
CA ASN A 139 -9.40 19.51 -7.56
C ASN A 139 -9.68 18.68 -8.83
N LEU A 140 -9.02 17.54 -9.00
CA LEU A 140 -9.29 16.61 -10.10
C LEU A 140 -10.36 15.60 -9.68
N SER A 141 -11.15 15.15 -10.64
CA SER A 141 -12.09 14.06 -10.40
C SER A 141 -11.37 12.73 -10.15
N VAL A 142 -12.10 11.74 -9.65
CA VAL A 142 -11.60 10.36 -9.48
C VAL A 142 -10.99 9.85 -10.79
N GLU A 143 -11.73 9.93 -11.91
CA GLU A 143 -11.25 9.48 -13.21
C GLU A 143 -10.00 10.26 -13.68
N GLN A 144 -9.97 11.57 -13.45
CA GLN A 144 -8.83 12.40 -13.82
C GLN A 144 -7.58 12.06 -13.00
N ASN A 145 -7.72 11.75 -11.70
CA ASN A 145 -6.61 11.25 -10.87
C ASN A 145 -6.08 9.92 -11.44
N LEU A 146 -6.94 8.94 -11.68
CA LEU A 146 -6.54 7.66 -12.27
C LEU A 146 -5.84 7.85 -13.62
N ARG A 147 -6.36 8.73 -14.47
CA ARG A 147 -5.77 9.06 -15.77
C ARG A 147 -4.41 9.74 -15.64
N PHE A 148 -4.27 10.65 -14.70
CA PHE A 148 -3.00 11.32 -14.43
C PHE A 148 -1.94 10.31 -13.98
N PHE A 149 -2.22 9.51 -12.93
CA PHE A 149 -1.25 8.57 -12.40
C PHE A 149 -0.90 7.47 -13.39
N SER A 150 -1.86 6.90 -14.11
CA SER A 150 -1.56 5.94 -15.19
C SER A 150 -0.68 6.56 -16.27
N GLY A 151 -0.93 7.84 -16.58
CA GLY A 151 -0.14 8.60 -17.53
C GLY A 151 1.30 8.85 -17.13
N VAL A 152 1.57 9.05 -15.84
CA VAL A 152 2.93 9.20 -15.27
C VAL A 152 3.76 7.95 -15.54
N TYR A 153 3.14 6.78 -15.45
CA TYR A 153 3.80 5.49 -15.74
C TYR A 153 3.74 5.07 -17.23
N GLY A 154 3.38 5.99 -18.10
CA GLY A 154 3.47 5.78 -19.56
C GLY A 154 2.25 5.15 -20.22
N LEU A 155 1.19 4.80 -19.48
CA LEU A 155 -0.04 4.29 -20.08
C LEU A 155 -0.73 5.37 -20.94
N ARG A 156 -1.20 4.97 -22.14
CA ARG A 156 -1.87 5.86 -23.10
C ARG A 156 -2.98 5.13 -23.84
N GLY A 157 -3.90 5.90 -24.40
CA GLY A 157 -4.91 5.41 -25.36
C GLY A 157 -5.81 4.33 -24.76
N ARG A 158 -6.02 3.27 -25.53
CA ARG A 158 -6.93 2.17 -25.19
C ARG A 158 -6.50 1.43 -23.92
N ALA A 159 -5.22 1.10 -23.79
CA ALA A 159 -4.68 0.41 -22.61
C ALA A 159 -4.89 1.20 -21.31
N GLN A 160 -4.73 2.54 -21.36
CA GLN A 160 -5.02 3.42 -20.24
C GLN A 160 -6.49 3.39 -19.85
N ASN A 161 -7.40 3.48 -20.82
CA ASN A 161 -8.84 3.47 -20.56
C ASN A 161 -9.30 2.13 -19.99
N GLU A 162 -8.80 1.01 -20.51
CA GLU A 162 -9.08 -0.32 -19.99
C GLU A 162 -8.57 -0.50 -18.55
N LYS A 163 -7.37 0.00 -18.24
CA LYS A 163 -6.82 -0.04 -16.89
C LYS A 163 -7.64 0.82 -15.93
N ILE A 164 -8.00 2.03 -16.32
CA ILE A 164 -8.86 2.91 -15.51
C ILE A 164 -10.20 2.25 -15.23
N ALA A 165 -10.84 1.66 -16.24
CA ALA A 165 -12.13 0.97 -16.08
C ALA A 165 -12.02 -0.19 -15.09
N ARG A 166 -11.01 -1.05 -15.22
CA ARG A 166 -10.75 -2.17 -14.29
C ARG A 166 -10.52 -1.71 -12.87
N MET A 167 -9.66 -0.69 -12.68
CA MET A 167 -9.38 -0.14 -11.35
C MET A 167 -10.62 0.53 -10.72
N SER A 168 -11.37 1.29 -11.51
CA SER A 168 -12.62 1.92 -11.03
C SER A 168 -13.66 0.87 -10.59
N ASP A 169 -13.70 -0.28 -11.25
CA ASP A 169 -14.58 -1.38 -10.91
C ASP A 169 -14.17 -2.04 -9.60
N ALA A 170 -12.92 -2.50 -9.55
CA ALA A 170 -12.37 -3.24 -8.42
C ALA A 170 -12.41 -2.45 -7.10
N PHE A 171 -12.21 -1.14 -7.18
CA PHE A 171 -12.24 -0.26 -6.00
C PHE A 171 -13.60 0.41 -5.74
N GLY A 172 -14.65 0.04 -6.50
CA GLY A 172 -15.99 0.60 -6.32
C GLY A 172 -16.07 2.10 -6.61
N LEU A 173 -15.27 2.63 -7.55
CA LEU A 173 -15.16 4.05 -7.85
C LEU A 173 -16.02 4.52 -9.04
N LYS A 174 -16.67 3.61 -9.76
CA LYS A 174 -17.43 3.94 -10.98
C LYS A 174 -18.53 4.97 -10.74
N SER A 175 -19.31 4.82 -9.67
CA SER A 175 -20.45 5.70 -9.36
C SER A 175 -20.02 7.13 -9.02
N ILE A 176 -18.78 7.32 -8.58
CA ILE A 176 -18.22 8.61 -8.14
C ILE A 176 -17.10 9.11 -9.08
N ALA A 177 -16.95 8.52 -10.27
CA ALA A 177 -15.86 8.80 -11.19
C ALA A 177 -15.70 10.31 -11.54
N ARG A 178 -16.79 11.06 -11.52
CA ARG A 178 -16.83 12.49 -11.86
C ARG A 178 -16.72 13.43 -10.67
N HIS A 179 -16.78 12.94 -9.41
CA HIS A 179 -16.66 13.76 -8.23
C HIS A 179 -15.22 14.20 -8.02
N ALA A 180 -15.02 15.40 -7.53
CA ALA A 180 -13.70 15.91 -7.15
C ALA A 180 -13.15 15.11 -5.97
N ALA A 181 -11.85 14.83 -5.99
CA ALA A 181 -11.25 13.93 -5.00
C ALA A 181 -11.25 14.52 -3.58
N ASP A 182 -11.24 15.84 -3.41
CA ASP A 182 -11.30 16.49 -2.10
C ASP A 182 -12.71 16.48 -1.47
N GLU A 183 -13.75 16.29 -2.27
CA GLU A 183 -15.15 16.18 -1.80
C GLU A 183 -15.50 14.78 -1.31
N LEU A 184 -14.65 13.78 -1.57
CA LEU A 184 -14.92 12.40 -1.22
C LEU A 184 -14.81 12.16 0.29
N PRO A 185 -15.66 11.26 0.86
CA PRO A 185 -15.42 10.67 2.17
C PRO A 185 -14.06 9.98 2.24
N LEU A 186 -13.45 9.94 3.44
CA LEU A 186 -12.08 9.46 3.64
C LEU A 186 -11.85 8.04 3.09
N GLY A 187 -12.81 7.13 3.28
CA GLY A 187 -12.70 5.77 2.76
C GLY A 187 -12.57 5.71 1.24
N TYR A 188 -13.32 6.55 0.51
CA TYR A 188 -13.18 6.65 -0.96
C TYR A 188 -11.86 7.30 -1.36
N LYS A 189 -11.38 8.29 -0.61
CA LYS A 189 -10.04 8.88 -0.82
C LYS A 189 -8.94 7.83 -0.72
N GLN A 190 -9.04 6.94 0.26
CA GLN A 190 -8.07 5.87 0.44
C GLN A 190 -8.15 4.81 -0.66
N ARG A 191 -9.36 4.39 -1.06
CA ARG A 191 -9.54 3.48 -2.20
C ARG A 191 -8.96 4.08 -3.48
N LEU A 192 -9.18 5.37 -3.74
CA LEU A 192 -8.62 6.07 -4.88
C LEU A 192 -7.10 6.15 -4.80
N ALA A 193 -6.52 6.47 -3.63
CA ALA A 193 -5.08 6.51 -3.43
C ALA A 193 -4.42 5.16 -3.67
N LEU A 194 -5.03 4.08 -3.16
CA LEU A 194 -4.56 2.72 -3.40
C LEU A 194 -4.66 2.36 -4.88
N ALA A 195 -5.79 2.62 -5.52
CA ALA A 195 -5.96 2.39 -6.95
C ALA A 195 -4.90 3.12 -7.79
N CYS A 196 -4.61 4.39 -7.48
CA CYS A 196 -3.57 5.18 -8.15
C CYS A 196 -2.16 4.59 -7.94
N SER A 197 -1.86 4.06 -6.75
CA SER A 197 -0.56 3.44 -6.45
C SER A 197 -0.34 2.11 -7.17
N LEU A 198 -1.42 1.47 -7.63
CA LEU A 198 -1.41 0.18 -8.34
C LEU A 198 -1.55 0.30 -9.86
N MET A 199 -1.66 1.52 -10.41
CA MET A 199 -1.91 1.72 -11.85
C MET A 199 -0.83 1.12 -12.75
N HIS A 200 0.40 1.06 -12.30
CA HIS A 200 1.56 0.54 -13.03
C HIS A 200 1.94 -0.89 -12.65
N GLU A 201 1.09 -1.57 -11.86
CA GLU A 201 1.30 -2.96 -11.42
C GLU A 201 2.66 -3.16 -10.73
N PRO A 202 2.93 -2.44 -9.63
CA PRO A 202 4.22 -2.52 -8.95
C PRO A 202 4.43 -3.89 -8.29
N ASP A 203 5.70 -4.34 -8.23
CA ASP A 203 6.07 -5.55 -7.49
C ASP A 203 6.01 -5.38 -5.97
N ILE A 204 6.10 -4.14 -5.48
CA ILE A 204 6.13 -3.81 -4.06
C ILE A 204 5.20 -2.64 -3.79
N LEU A 205 4.39 -2.76 -2.75
CA LEU A 205 3.48 -1.70 -2.32
C LEU A 205 3.88 -1.19 -0.93
N PHE A 206 4.17 0.09 -0.84
CA PHE A 206 4.41 0.80 0.41
C PHE A 206 3.15 1.53 0.87
N LEU A 207 2.73 1.26 2.11
CA LEU A 207 1.53 1.83 2.72
C LEU A 207 1.90 2.55 4.02
N ASP A 208 1.84 3.89 4.03
CA ASP A 208 2.15 4.71 5.21
C ASP A 208 0.84 5.06 5.95
N GLU A 209 0.51 4.30 6.99
CA GLU A 209 -0.74 4.40 7.77
C GLU A 209 -2.03 4.44 6.92
N PRO A 210 -2.22 3.49 5.99
CA PRO A 210 -3.23 3.58 4.94
C PRO A 210 -4.67 3.60 5.44
N THR A 211 -4.92 3.18 6.67
CA THR A 211 -6.26 3.14 7.28
C THR A 211 -6.42 4.06 8.47
N SER A 212 -5.53 5.04 8.62
CA SER A 212 -5.63 6.04 9.68
C SER A 212 -6.88 6.90 9.50
N GLY A 213 -7.70 6.98 10.56
CA GLY A 213 -8.93 7.80 10.58
C GLY A 213 -10.14 7.22 9.84
N VAL A 214 -10.05 6.00 9.28
CA VAL A 214 -11.24 5.34 8.70
C VAL A 214 -11.98 4.50 9.72
N ASP A 215 -13.28 4.32 9.46
CA ASP A 215 -14.14 3.44 10.23
C ASP A 215 -13.68 1.96 10.17
N PRO A 216 -14.07 1.14 11.18
CA PRO A 216 -13.61 -0.24 11.27
C PRO A 216 -14.00 -1.14 10.08
N LEU A 217 -15.16 -0.89 9.45
CA LEU A 217 -15.61 -1.68 8.31
C LEU A 217 -14.76 -1.41 7.07
N THR A 218 -14.57 -0.14 6.73
CA THR A 218 -13.70 0.28 5.61
C THR A 218 -12.25 -0.17 5.83
N ARG A 219 -11.75 -0.13 7.07
CA ARG A 219 -10.43 -0.64 7.43
C ARG A 219 -10.31 -2.13 7.11
N ARG A 220 -11.32 -2.92 7.50
CA ARG A 220 -11.33 -4.36 7.24
C ARG A 220 -11.39 -4.68 5.75
N GLU A 221 -12.23 -4.00 4.99
CA GLU A 221 -12.27 -4.13 3.51
C GLU A 221 -10.91 -3.84 2.87
N PHE A 222 -10.25 -2.77 3.32
CA PHE A 222 -8.92 -2.40 2.84
C PHE A 222 -7.91 -3.52 3.04
N TRP A 223 -7.85 -4.11 4.24
CA TRP A 223 -6.93 -5.20 4.54
C TRP A 223 -7.28 -6.51 3.84
N LEU A 224 -8.56 -6.80 3.57
CA LEU A 224 -8.95 -7.91 2.72
C LEU A 224 -8.36 -7.75 1.31
N HIS A 225 -8.42 -6.55 0.76
CA HIS A 225 -7.81 -6.26 -0.54
C HIS A 225 -6.29 -6.46 -0.53
N ILE A 226 -5.59 -5.98 0.50
CA ILE A 226 -4.14 -6.14 0.62
C ILE A 226 -3.75 -7.61 0.73
N ASN A 227 -4.42 -8.37 1.62
CA ASN A 227 -4.12 -9.78 1.82
C ASN A 227 -4.31 -10.59 0.53
N SER A 228 -5.38 -10.33 -0.22
CA SER A 228 -5.65 -11.03 -1.49
C SER A 228 -4.64 -10.73 -2.62
N MET A 229 -3.77 -9.74 -2.46
CA MET A 229 -2.69 -9.45 -3.41
C MET A 229 -1.40 -10.23 -3.09
N VAL A 230 -1.31 -10.84 -1.92
CA VAL A 230 -0.11 -11.54 -1.44
C VAL A 230 -0.27 -13.06 -1.49
N ASP A 231 -1.52 -13.56 -1.37
CA ASP A 231 -1.89 -14.97 -1.52
C ASP A 231 -1.81 -15.42 -2.99
#